data_e0eedfbe9f4b71f9415177088c12a9da
#
_entry.id   e0eedfbe9f4b71f9415177088c12a9da
#
_cell.length_a   1.000
_cell.length_b   1.000
_cell.length_c   1.000
_cell.angle_alpha   90.00
_cell.angle_beta   90.00
_cell.angle_gamma   90.00
#
_symmetry.space_group_name_H-M   'P 1'
#
loop_
_entity.id
_entity.type
_entity.pdbx_description
1 polymer ?
#
loop_
_entity_poly.entity_id
_entity_poly.type
_entity_poly.pdbx_seq_one_letter_code
_entity_poly.pdbx_strand_id
1 'polypeptide(L)'
;MFEKHTTVETRLEQFRELRKTNLSMKAVVERFGEIKPSNRYLDYWTPESWPKPFDLIEQGHFDTTAISILMYQTLGHLNYLKPELVSWKVISNNMNGKDGAVFTYNEMMYNLDPTAPIESNEAMQHYTTLAELRNLHIPLV
;
A
#
# COMPACT_ATOMS: atom_id res chain seq x y z
N MET A 1 1.71 -9.91 9.82
CA MET A 1 2.87 -9.65 8.93
C MET A 1 3.52 -8.34 9.35
N PHE A 2 4.84 -8.29 9.40
CA PHE A 2 5.64 -7.12 9.82
C PHE A 2 5.28 -6.62 11.22
N GLU A 3 5.10 -7.54 12.16
CA GLU A 3 4.75 -7.21 13.53
C GLU A 3 5.86 -6.37 14.19
N LYS A 4 5.48 -5.60 15.18
CA LYS A 4 6.39 -4.77 15.97
C LYS A 4 7.52 -5.65 16.55
N HIS A 5 8.75 -5.16 16.48
CA HIS A 5 9.97 -5.85 16.92
C HIS A 5 10.43 -7.04 16.07
N THR A 6 9.88 -7.23 14.86
CA THR A 6 10.47 -8.20 13.92
C THR A 6 11.84 -7.74 13.45
N THR A 7 12.72 -8.69 13.18
CA THR A 7 14.03 -8.40 12.60
C THR A 7 13.89 -8.08 11.11
N VAL A 8 14.91 -7.42 10.55
CA VAL A 8 14.99 -7.15 9.11
C VAL A 8 14.90 -8.46 8.33
N GLU A 9 15.65 -9.49 8.75
CA GLU A 9 15.66 -10.79 8.10
C GLU A 9 14.27 -11.42 8.05
N THR A 10 13.53 -11.37 9.16
CA THR A 10 12.17 -11.90 9.23
C THR A 10 11.23 -11.16 8.28
N ARG A 11 11.30 -9.83 8.25
CA ARG A 11 10.47 -9.03 7.35
C ARG A 11 10.80 -9.30 5.88
N LEU A 12 12.08 -9.39 5.54
CA LEU A 12 12.51 -9.71 4.17
C LEU A 12 12.00 -11.09 3.74
N GLU A 13 12.08 -12.08 4.63
CA GLU A 13 11.56 -13.41 4.37
C GLU A 13 10.04 -13.39 4.14
N GLN A 14 9.30 -12.72 5.02
CA GLN A 14 7.85 -12.58 4.88
C GLN A 14 7.46 -11.92 3.55
N PHE A 15 8.17 -10.87 3.16
CA PHE A 15 7.91 -10.16 1.91
C PHE A 15 8.22 -11.04 0.69
N ARG A 16 9.35 -11.74 0.70
CA ARG A 16 9.72 -12.65 -0.39
C ARG A 16 8.73 -13.79 -0.54
N GLU A 17 8.30 -14.37 0.57
CA GLU A 17 7.33 -15.46 0.55
C GLU A 17 5.98 -14.99 0.01
N LEU A 18 5.52 -13.81 0.40
CA LEU A 18 4.28 -13.26 -0.09
C LEU A 18 4.31 -13.03 -1.61
N ARG A 19 5.47 -12.65 -2.15
CA ARG A 19 5.66 -12.45 -3.60
C ARG A 19 5.71 -13.75 -4.40
N LYS A 20 5.79 -14.90 -3.75
CA LYS A 20 5.81 -16.22 -4.39
C LYS A 20 4.55 -17.02 -4.10
N THR A 21 3.59 -16.43 -3.41
CA THR A 21 2.40 -17.14 -2.95
C THR A 21 1.44 -17.46 -4.09
N ASN A 22 0.60 -18.48 -3.86
CA ASN A 22 -0.56 -18.78 -4.71
C ASN A 22 -1.87 -18.19 -4.15
N LEU A 23 -1.78 -17.29 -3.18
CA LEU A 23 -2.95 -16.64 -2.60
C LEU A 23 -3.68 -15.79 -3.65
N SER A 24 -4.99 -15.66 -3.49
CA SER A 24 -5.79 -14.75 -4.32
C SER A 24 -5.40 -13.29 -4.07
N MET A 25 -5.75 -12.42 -5.00
CA MET A 25 -5.56 -10.98 -4.82
C MET A 25 -6.16 -10.48 -3.51
N LYS A 26 -7.40 -10.90 -3.21
CA LYS A 26 -8.07 -10.54 -1.96
C LYS A 26 -7.29 -10.97 -0.74
N ALA A 27 -6.79 -12.21 -0.73
CA ALA A 27 -6.01 -12.72 0.40
C ALA A 27 -4.69 -11.96 0.59
N VAL A 28 -4.02 -11.59 -0.49
CA VAL A 28 -2.80 -10.77 -0.43
C VAL A 28 -3.12 -9.38 0.18
N VAL A 29 -4.18 -8.74 -0.28
CA VAL A 29 -4.61 -7.44 0.24
C VAL A 29 -4.92 -7.52 1.74
N GLU A 30 -5.61 -8.57 2.18
CA GLU A 30 -5.90 -8.80 3.59
C GLU A 30 -4.64 -8.96 4.44
N ARG A 31 -3.59 -9.59 3.91
CA ARG A 31 -2.31 -9.71 4.61
C ARG A 31 -1.67 -8.35 4.86
N PHE A 32 -1.71 -7.45 3.88
CA PHE A 32 -1.22 -6.08 4.06
C PHE A 32 -2.10 -5.29 5.04
N GLY A 33 -3.40 -5.58 5.09
CA GLY A 33 -4.30 -4.97 6.07
C GLY A 33 -3.99 -5.31 7.52
N GLU A 34 -3.21 -6.37 7.78
CA GLU A 34 -2.74 -6.73 9.12
C GLU A 34 -1.61 -5.83 9.65
N ILE A 35 -0.94 -5.08 8.78
CA ILE A 35 0.17 -4.21 9.18
C ILE A 35 -0.40 -3.01 9.94
N LYS A 36 0.12 -2.78 11.14
CA LYS A 36 -0.24 -1.59 11.93
C LYS A 36 0.56 -0.38 11.44
N PRO A 37 -0.10 0.68 10.95
CA PRO A 37 0.61 1.87 10.51
C PRO A 37 1.44 2.50 11.63
N SER A 38 2.63 2.97 11.28
CA SER A 38 3.52 3.68 12.18
C SER A 38 3.35 5.20 12.03
N ASN A 39 3.96 5.95 12.96
CA ASN A 39 3.91 7.42 12.95
C ASN A 39 4.96 8.08 12.05
N ARG A 40 5.75 7.30 11.32
CA ARG A 40 6.71 7.83 10.36
C ARG A 40 6.03 7.93 9.00
N TYR A 41 6.05 9.12 8.40
CA TYR A 41 5.33 9.40 7.17
C TYR A 41 6.29 9.63 6.00
N LEU A 42 6.01 8.99 4.86
CA LEU A 42 6.61 9.33 3.59
C LEU A 42 5.96 10.60 3.04
N ASP A 43 6.72 11.34 2.23
CA ASP A 43 6.16 12.48 1.51
C ASP A 43 5.26 11.99 0.37
N TYR A 44 3.96 11.92 0.64
CA TYR A 44 2.99 11.42 -0.32
C TYR A 44 2.72 12.40 -1.48
N TRP A 45 3.23 13.63 -1.39
CA TRP A 45 3.13 14.62 -2.47
C TRP A 45 4.29 14.53 -3.46
N THR A 46 5.36 13.81 -3.12
CA THR A 46 6.60 13.74 -3.90
C THR A 46 6.95 12.28 -4.20
N PRO A 47 6.21 11.61 -5.12
CA PRO A 47 6.41 10.18 -5.41
C PRO A 47 7.82 9.81 -5.84
N GLU A 48 8.55 10.72 -6.48
CA GLU A 48 9.94 10.50 -6.89
C GLU A 48 10.90 10.33 -5.71
N SER A 49 10.50 10.73 -4.50
CA SER A 49 11.27 10.55 -3.28
C SER A 49 11.00 9.22 -2.59
N TRP A 50 10.01 8.46 -3.04
CA TRP A 50 9.61 7.23 -2.37
C TRP A 50 10.73 6.18 -2.43
N PRO A 51 11.02 5.51 -1.29
CA PRO A 51 12.00 4.42 -1.27
C PRO A 51 11.57 3.24 -2.11
N LYS A 52 12.53 2.43 -2.53
CA LYS A 52 12.25 1.14 -3.15
C LYS A 52 11.67 0.18 -2.11
N PRO A 53 10.91 -0.86 -2.54
CA PRO A 53 10.25 -1.78 -1.60
C PRO A 53 11.20 -2.40 -0.57
N PHE A 54 12.36 -2.88 -0.99
CA PHE A 54 13.32 -3.52 -0.08
C PHE A 54 13.90 -2.53 0.93
N ASP A 55 14.07 -1.27 0.57
CA ASP A 55 14.50 -0.23 1.50
C ASP A 55 13.42 0.03 2.57
N LEU A 56 12.15 0.03 2.19
CA LEU A 56 11.04 0.13 3.14
C LEU A 56 11.04 -1.03 4.13
N ILE A 57 11.28 -2.25 3.66
CA ILE A 57 11.35 -3.44 4.51
C ILE A 57 12.51 -3.33 5.51
N GLU A 58 13.67 -2.84 5.06
CA GLU A 58 14.83 -2.63 5.92
C GLU A 58 14.54 -1.58 7.00
N GLN A 59 13.91 -0.47 6.65
CA GLN A 59 13.58 0.59 7.59
C GLN A 59 12.61 0.14 8.68
N GLY A 60 11.66 -0.74 8.35
CA GLY A 60 10.74 -1.32 9.31
C GLY A 60 9.66 -0.39 9.85
N HIS A 61 9.42 0.75 9.20
CA HIS A 61 8.36 1.70 9.53
C HIS A 61 7.42 1.84 8.35
N PHE A 62 6.14 1.62 8.57
CA PHE A 62 5.14 1.53 7.50
C PHE A 62 3.97 2.46 7.78
N ASP A 63 3.92 3.58 7.10
CA ASP A 63 2.72 4.42 7.05
C ASP A 63 1.79 3.92 5.93
N THR A 64 0.65 4.58 5.75
CA THR A 64 -0.32 4.24 4.71
C THR A 64 0.32 4.23 3.32
N THR A 65 1.17 5.22 3.01
CA THR A 65 1.86 5.31 1.73
C THR A 65 2.82 4.14 1.52
N ALA A 66 3.62 3.80 2.53
CA ALA A 66 4.56 2.67 2.46
C ALA A 66 3.82 1.34 2.25
N ILE A 67 2.73 1.12 2.98
CA ILE A 67 1.92 -0.08 2.82
C ILE A 67 1.34 -0.16 1.40
N SER A 68 0.88 0.96 0.85
CA SER A 68 0.38 1.01 -0.54
C SER A 68 1.45 0.65 -1.56
N ILE A 69 2.67 1.15 -1.38
CA ILE A 69 3.80 0.83 -2.26
C ILE A 69 4.10 -0.67 -2.22
N LEU A 70 4.19 -1.25 -1.02
CA LEU A 70 4.47 -2.67 -0.87
C LEU A 70 3.35 -3.55 -1.42
N MET A 71 2.11 -3.17 -1.19
CA MET A 71 0.94 -3.88 -1.74
C MET A 71 0.96 -3.85 -3.28
N TYR A 72 1.17 -2.67 -3.87
CA TYR A 72 1.28 -2.51 -5.32
C TYR A 72 2.39 -3.38 -5.90
N GLN A 73 3.57 -3.35 -5.30
CA GLN A 73 4.71 -4.13 -5.75
C GLN A 73 4.42 -5.64 -5.70
N THR A 74 3.80 -6.10 -4.63
CA THR A 74 3.47 -7.52 -4.47
C THR A 74 2.42 -7.97 -5.49
N LEU A 75 1.33 -7.23 -5.61
CA LEU A 75 0.27 -7.56 -6.57
C LEU A 75 0.78 -7.50 -8.02
N GLY A 76 1.65 -6.55 -8.33
CA GLY A 76 2.28 -6.47 -9.64
C GLY A 76 3.16 -7.67 -9.95
N HIS A 77 3.98 -8.12 -8.98
CA HIS A 77 4.81 -9.31 -9.12
C HIS A 77 3.99 -10.58 -9.31
N LEU A 78 2.84 -10.67 -8.69
CA LEU A 78 1.94 -11.82 -8.81
C LEU A 78 1.07 -11.74 -10.07
N ASN A 79 1.28 -10.74 -10.93
CA ASN A 79 0.56 -10.53 -12.18
C ASN A 79 -0.95 -10.28 -12.00
N TYR A 80 -1.36 -9.73 -10.86
CA TYR A 80 -2.75 -9.37 -10.62
C TYR A 80 -3.14 -8.01 -11.17
N LEU A 81 -2.16 -7.16 -11.52
CA LEU A 81 -2.42 -5.80 -11.94
C LEU A 81 -2.05 -5.60 -13.41
N LYS A 82 -3.00 -5.06 -14.18
CA LYS A 82 -2.74 -4.54 -15.52
C LYS A 82 -2.35 -3.07 -15.38
N PRO A 83 -1.17 -2.65 -15.85
CA PRO A 83 -0.67 -1.28 -15.63
C PRO A 83 -1.63 -0.18 -16.08
N GLU A 84 -2.36 -0.39 -17.16
CA GLU A 84 -3.31 0.58 -17.70
C GLU A 84 -4.52 0.84 -16.80
N LEU A 85 -4.78 -0.04 -15.82
CA LEU A 85 -5.88 0.09 -14.88
C LEU A 85 -5.45 0.63 -13.52
N VAL A 86 -4.16 0.91 -13.34
CA VAL A 86 -3.60 1.42 -12.08
C VAL A 86 -3.54 2.94 -12.11
N SER A 87 -3.98 3.57 -11.05
CA SER A 87 -3.75 5.01 -10.81
C SER A 87 -3.43 5.24 -9.33
N TRP A 88 -2.94 6.43 -8.99
CA TRP A 88 -2.57 6.80 -7.64
C TRP A 88 -3.27 8.07 -7.22
N LYS A 89 -3.68 8.12 -5.96
CA LYS A 89 -4.37 9.28 -5.36
C LYS A 89 -3.79 9.58 -3.99
N VAL A 90 -3.80 10.85 -3.63
CA VAL A 90 -3.59 11.27 -2.24
C VAL A 90 -4.97 11.41 -1.60
N ILE A 91 -5.17 10.74 -0.49
CA ILE A 91 -6.43 10.76 0.25
C ILE A 91 -6.23 11.21 1.68
N SER A 92 -7.29 11.72 2.30
CA SER A 92 -7.37 11.99 3.72
C SER A 92 -8.43 11.11 4.36
N ASN A 93 -8.09 10.50 5.49
CA ASN A 93 -9.04 9.77 6.31
C ASN A 93 -9.73 10.77 7.25
N ASN A 94 -11.01 11.03 7.02
CA ASN A 94 -11.78 12.03 7.77
C ASN A 94 -12.00 11.66 9.23
N MET A 95 -11.81 10.39 9.60
CA MET A 95 -12.00 9.93 10.98
C MET A 95 -10.78 10.21 11.86
N ASN A 96 -9.57 10.16 11.31
CA ASN A 96 -8.33 10.34 12.08
C ASN A 96 -7.44 11.48 11.57
N GLY A 97 -7.83 12.15 10.47
CA GLY A 97 -7.09 13.26 9.89
C GLY A 97 -5.77 12.87 9.21
N LYS A 98 -5.51 11.58 9.02
CA LYS A 98 -4.26 11.12 8.39
C LYS A 98 -4.38 11.11 6.88
N ASP A 99 -3.36 11.63 6.22
CA ASP A 99 -3.26 11.66 4.78
C ASP A 99 -2.24 10.62 4.30
N GLY A 100 -2.39 10.17 3.06
CA GLY A 100 -1.44 9.24 2.46
C GLY A 100 -1.75 8.99 1.01
N ALA A 101 -0.82 8.35 0.31
CA ALA A 101 -1.02 7.94 -1.06
C ALA A 101 -1.53 6.49 -1.11
N VAL A 102 -2.52 6.26 -1.94
CA VAL A 102 -3.07 4.93 -2.22
C VAL A 102 -3.18 4.74 -3.72
N PHE A 103 -3.14 3.49 -4.16
CA PHE A 103 -3.40 3.21 -5.56
C PHE A 103 -4.84 2.75 -5.78
N THR A 104 -5.32 2.98 -6.99
CA THR A 104 -6.58 2.41 -7.46
C THR A 104 -6.28 1.36 -8.51
N TYR A 105 -7.11 0.34 -8.57
CA TYR A 105 -7.09 -0.65 -9.62
C TYR A 105 -8.50 -0.88 -10.12
N ASN A 106 -8.70 -0.68 -11.41
CA ASN A 106 -10.03 -0.77 -12.03
C ASN A 106 -11.07 0.08 -11.28
N GLU A 107 -10.67 1.31 -10.91
CA GLU A 107 -11.47 2.31 -10.20
C GLU A 107 -11.77 2.00 -8.73
N MET A 108 -11.29 0.87 -8.19
CA MET A 108 -11.41 0.56 -6.76
C MET A 108 -10.15 1.00 -6.02
N MET A 109 -10.32 1.67 -4.89
CA MET A 109 -9.20 2.09 -4.05
C MET A 109 -8.74 0.97 -3.13
N TYR A 110 -7.42 0.86 -2.96
CA TYR A 110 -6.79 -0.14 -2.13
C TYR A 110 -6.05 0.51 -0.98
N ASN A 111 -5.95 -0.23 0.14
CA ASN A 111 -5.27 0.20 1.36
C ASN A 111 -5.93 1.41 2.04
N LEU A 112 -7.27 1.41 2.12
CA LEU A 112 -7.99 2.48 2.82
C LEU A 112 -7.77 2.40 4.33
N ASP A 113 -7.90 1.22 4.92
CA ASP A 113 -7.61 0.99 6.34
C ASP A 113 -7.39 -0.51 6.60
N PRO A 114 -6.83 -0.87 7.79
CA PRO A 114 -6.53 -2.28 8.10
C PRO A 114 -7.75 -3.21 8.14
N THR A 115 -8.95 -2.70 8.41
CA THR A 115 -10.17 -3.50 8.50
C THR A 115 -10.94 -3.57 7.19
N ALA A 116 -10.77 -2.55 6.34
CA ALA A 116 -11.41 -2.46 5.03
C ALA A 116 -10.40 -1.96 3.99
N PRO A 117 -9.44 -2.82 3.59
CA PRO A 117 -8.35 -2.39 2.71
C PRO A 117 -8.79 -2.10 1.27
N ILE A 118 -10.01 -2.44 0.91
CA ILE A 118 -10.57 -2.20 -0.43
C ILE A 118 -11.76 -1.27 -0.29
N GLU A 119 -11.98 -0.44 -1.31
CA GLU A 119 -13.12 0.46 -1.35
C GLU A 119 -14.44 -0.29 -1.21
N SER A 120 -15.32 0.26 -0.38
CA SER A 120 -16.74 -0.06 -0.38
C SER A 120 -17.52 1.25 -0.37
N ASN A 121 -18.80 1.22 -0.77
CA ASN A 121 -19.65 2.41 -0.76
C ASN A 121 -19.74 3.05 0.65
N GLU A 122 -19.70 2.24 1.68
CA GLU A 122 -19.68 2.70 3.07
C GLU A 122 -18.35 3.33 3.45
N ALA A 123 -17.23 2.73 3.05
CA ALA A 123 -15.90 3.23 3.35
C ALA A 123 -15.64 4.60 2.71
N MET A 124 -16.15 4.83 1.50
CA MET A 124 -15.93 6.09 0.78
C MET A 124 -16.45 7.34 1.54
N GLN A 125 -17.40 7.18 2.44
CA GLN A 125 -17.91 8.29 3.23
C GLN A 125 -16.88 8.85 4.21
N HIS A 126 -15.85 8.08 4.52
CA HIS A 126 -14.82 8.43 5.50
C HIS A 126 -13.53 8.95 4.87
N TYR A 127 -13.47 9.05 3.55
CA TYR A 127 -12.26 9.44 2.82
C TYR A 127 -12.52 10.60 1.88
N THR A 128 -11.57 11.52 1.80
CA THR A 128 -11.58 12.64 0.86
C THR A 128 -10.39 12.51 -0.07
N THR A 129 -10.61 12.56 -1.38
CA THR A 129 -9.53 12.62 -2.35
C THR A 129 -8.98 14.04 -2.38
N LEU A 130 -7.70 14.20 -2.03
CA LEU A 130 -7.02 15.51 -2.05
C LEU A 130 -6.41 15.81 -3.40
N ALA A 131 -5.90 14.79 -4.10
CA ALA A 131 -5.29 14.96 -5.41
C ALA A 131 -5.21 13.62 -6.15
N GLU A 132 -5.12 13.71 -7.48
CA GLU A 132 -4.74 12.58 -8.32
C GLU A 132 -3.27 12.76 -8.73
N LEU A 133 -2.46 11.71 -8.55
CA LEU A 133 -1.07 11.69 -8.96
C LEU A 133 -1.00 11.23 -10.42
N ARG A 134 -1.31 12.14 -11.33
CA ARG A 134 -1.42 11.85 -12.77
C ARG A 134 -0.06 11.49 -13.36
N ASN A 135 -0.08 10.57 -14.32
CA ASN A 135 1.12 10.10 -15.03
C ASN A 135 2.17 9.45 -14.10
N LEU A 136 1.79 9.10 -12.88
CA LEU A 136 2.68 8.38 -11.98
C LEU A 136 2.78 6.93 -12.43
N HIS A 137 4.00 6.52 -12.76
CA HIS A 137 4.31 5.13 -13.09
C HIS A 137 5.43 4.66 -12.17
N ILE A 138 5.12 3.68 -11.31
CA ILE A 138 6.09 3.10 -10.40
C ILE A 138 6.56 1.76 -10.99
N PRO A 139 7.85 1.64 -11.34
CA PRO A 139 8.36 0.39 -11.88
C PRO A 139 8.32 -0.72 -10.84
N LEU A 140 8.03 -1.95 -11.27
CA LEU A 140 8.12 -3.13 -10.41
C LEU A 140 9.60 -3.46 -10.13
N VAL A 141 9.86 -3.78 -8.90
CA VAL A 141 11.22 -4.09 -8.42
C VAL A 141 11.30 -5.51 -7.88
#